data_ed2c4d051320ec4169db5f83eab93b84
#
_entry.id   ed2c4d051320ec4169db5f83eab93b84
#
_cell.length_a   1.000
_cell.length_b   1.000
_cell.length_c   1.000
_cell.angle_alpha   90.00
_cell.angle_beta   90.00
_cell.angle_gamma   90.00
#
_symmetry.space_group_name_H-M   'P 1'
#
loop_
_entity.id
_entity.type
_entity.pdbx_description
1 polymer ?
#
loop_
_entity_poly.entity_id
_entity_poly.type
_entity_poly.pdbx_seq_one_letter_code
_entity_poly.pdbx_strand_id
1 'polypeptide(L)'
;MDFIYCRFLYLTKHITPLPAGEGLGVRLFYLFYYMLKHFFFLLISIITLASCGSDDPDGPTPPEPIVPETTANAVFVFMPYTADDNGNYSLYKSLTQNIEDMEKSIIENNGLGDSHLIIFISKDAQNSDLINLYYSKGKCLRDTVKTYNNALYSTAEGISSLLADVKKYAPANAYSMIVGSHGEGWMPANTKNRSGVRTRWFGGNKYQINVTDLAKGINNAGMSMNYILFDDCYMSTVEVAYDLREVTNYLIASTSEMMSYGMPYHKILKYIISQNPDYASLTNEFINFYKSYNSPYGTIGVTNCKYVEQMAALMRQINTTHEELTDADSKVQDLDAKHFTPTVYFDFGSYVNALCADDEAAKAQFNTLIDQLVPYKANTDYIYSNKGDCILKVDEFSGLTISDPSINERAVDAKQQTAWWKATH
;
A
#
# COMPACT_ATOMS: atom_id res chain seq x y z
N MET A 1 41.14 4.57 30.01
CA MET A 1 42.28 3.67 29.74
C MET A 1 41.83 2.21 29.51
N ASP A 2 40.66 1.81 29.95
CA ASP A 2 40.18 0.44 29.88
C ASP A 2 39.63 -0.03 28.53
N PHE A 3 39.30 0.90 27.64
CA PHE A 3 38.76 0.57 26.30
C PHE A 3 39.85 0.16 25.28
N ILE A 4 41.09 0.55 25.53
CA ILE A 4 42.22 0.22 24.64
C ILE A 4 42.80 -1.16 24.97
N TYR A 5 42.71 -1.59 26.23
CA TYR A 5 43.25 -2.88 26.69
C TYR A 5 42.38 -4.08 26.21
N CYS A 6 41.08 -3.89 26.11
CA CYS A 6 40.18 -4.96 25.65
C CYS A 6 40.29 -5.26 24.14
N ARG A 7 40.66 -4.27 23.33
CA ARG A 7 40.90 -4.45 21.88
C ARG A 7 42.24 -5.08 21.57
N PHE A 8 43.22 -4.95 22.45
CA PHE A 8 44.53 -5.54 22.25
C PHE A 8 44.52 -7.08 22.49
N LEU A 9 43.70 -7.54 23.42
CA LEU A 9 43.51 -8.98 23.71
C LEU A 9 42.71 -9.72 22.63
N TYR A 10 41.82 -8.98 21.89
CA TYR A 10 41.03 -9.60 20.81
C TYR A 10 41.86 -9.82 19.52
N LEU A 11 42.85 -8.95 19.29
CA LEU A 11 43.73 -9.04 18.10
C LEU A 11 44.80 -10.14 18.19
N THR A 12 45.16 -10.57 19.41
CA THR A 12 46.17 -11.62 19.59
C THR A 12 45.60 -13.06 19.50
N LYS A 13 44.27 -13.24 19.49
CA LYS A 13 43.63 -14.57 19.42
C LYS A 13 43.35 -15.07 18.01
N HIS A 14 43.57 -14.27 16.97
CA HIS A 14 43.30 -14.63 15.57
C HIS A 14 44.55 -14.62 14.66
N ILE A 15 45.75 -14.77 15.21
CA ILE A 15 46.94 -15.00 14.39
C ILE A 15 47.06 -16.49 14.18
N THR A 16 46.67 -16.99 13.00
CA THR A 16 46.95 -18.34 12.57
C THR A 16 48.47 -18.58 12.55
N PRO A 17 48.97 -19.68 13.08
CA PRO A 17 50.39 -19.98 13.03
C PRO A 17 50.86 -20.14 11.57
N LEU A 18 51.92 -19.42 11.17
CA LEU A 18 52.57 -19.61 9.89
C LEU A 18 53.25 -20.98 9.84
N PRO A 19 53.30 -21.64 8.67
CA PRO A 19 53.97 -22.95 8.53
C PRO A 19 55.44 -22.92 8.94
N ALA A 20 55.89 -23.96 9.61
CA ALA A 20 57.28 -24.10 10.03
C ALA A 20 58.18 -24.28 8.79
N GLY A 21 59.00 -23.27 8.46
CA GLY A 21 59.91 -23.31 7.33
C GLY A 21 60.43 -21.98 6.79
N GLU A 22 59.81 -20.84 7.21
CA GLU A 22 60.27 -19.53 6.71
C GLU A 22 61.35 -18.92 7.61
N GLY A 23 62.43 -18.42 6.96
CA GLY A 23 63.60 -17.86 7.66
C GLY A 23 63.30 -16.55 8.39
N LEU A 24 64.14 -16.19 9.36
CA LEU A 24 64.03 -15.02 10.25
C LEU A 24 63.78 -13.71 9.50
N GLY A 25 64.26 -13.58 8.28
CA GLY A 25 64.10 -12.35 7.45
C GLY A 25 62.66 -12.07 7.01
N VAL A 26 61.86 -13.10 6.73
CA VAL A 26 60.46 -12.93 6.29
C VAL A 26 59.58 -12.49 7.48
N ARG A 27 59.86 -13.02 8.68
CA ARG A 27 59.16 -12.62 9.91
C ARG A 27 59.42 -11.17 10.29
N LEU A 28 60.65 -10.68 10.09
CA LEU A 28 60.98 -9.26 10.34
C LEU A 28 60.26 -8.35 9.33
N PHE A 29 60.15 -8.77 8.07
CA PHE A 29 59.52 -7.99 7.00
C PHE A 29 58.01 -7.83 7.23
N TYR A 30 57.32 -8.90 7.64
CA TYR A 30 55.88 -8.83 7.98
C TYR A 30 55.64 -8.00 9.23
N LEU A 31 56.50 -8.08 10.24
CA LEU A 31 56.37 -7.25 11.46
C LEU A 31 56.59 -5.77 11.14
N PHE A 32 57.58 -5.46 10.28
CA PHE A 32 57.90 -4.10 9.87
C PHE A 32 56.75 -3.50 8.99
N TYR A 33 56.21 -4.30 8.08
CA TYR A 33 55.06 -3.89 7.25
C TYR A 33 53.80 -3.62 8.09
N TYR A 34 53.53 -4.45 9.09
CA TYR A 34 52.43 -4.26 10.02
C TYR A 34 52.60 -3.02 10.90
N MET A 35 53.78 -2.81 11.40
CA MET A 35 54.11 -1.57 12.18
C MET A 35 53.99 -0.32 11.31
N LEU A 36 54.46 -0.35 10.07
CA LEU A 36 54.40 0.79 9.16
C LEU A 36 52.95 1.13 8.80
N LYS A 37 52.11 0.13 8.57
CA LYS A 37 50.69 0.31 8.29
C LYS A 37 49.92 0.89 9.45
N HIS A 38 50.21 0.52 10.68
CA HIS A 38 49.59 1.09 11.87
C HIS A 38 50.12 2.48 12.18
N PHE A 39 51.37 2.76 11.89
CA PHE A 39 51.97 4.09 12.02
C PHE A 39 51.36 5.08 11.02
N PHE A 40 51.11 4.64 9.78
CA PHE A 40 50.41 5.45 8.79
C PHE A 40 48.93 5.74 9.19
N PHE A 41 48.23 4.77 9.75
CA PHE A 41 46.89 4.99 10.28
C PHE A 41 46.88 5.94 11.49
N LEU A 42 47.86 5.86 12.36
CA LEU A 42 47.98 6.77 13.49
C LEU A 42 48.32 8.21 13.03
N LEU A 43 49.14 8.36 12.00
CA LEU A 43 49.51 9.67 11.44
C LEU A 43 48.31 10.33 10.75
N ILE A 44 47.50 9.56 10.03
CA ILE A 44 46.26 10.06 9.41
C ILE A 44 45.23 10.47 10.48
N SER A 45 45.14 9.74 11.60
CA SER A 45 44.24 10.08 12.70
C SER A 45 44.70 11.34 13.45
N ILE A 46 45.99 11.64 13.48
CA ILE A 46 46.54 12.85 14.13
C ILE A 46 46.35 14.09 13.22
N ILE A 47 46.43 13.90 11.90
CA ILE A 47 46.21 15.02 10.95
C ILE A 47 44.73 15.45 10.94
N THR A 48 43.77 14.53 11.18
CA THR A 48 42.36 14.90 11.31
C THR A 48 41.96 15.54 12.63
N LEU A 49 42.82 15.46 13.67
CA LEU A 49 42.60 16.14 14.95
C LEU A 49 43.29 17.50 15.06
N ALA A 50 44.16 17.89 14.12
CA ALA A 50 44.86 19.14 14.10
C ALA A 50 44.15 20.25 13.26
N SER A 51 42.95 19.98 12.74
CA SER A 51 42.12 20.96 12.04
C SER A 51 41.01 21.50 12.96
N CYS A 52 41.38 21.93 14.14
CA CYS A 52 40.51 22.75 14.99
C CYS A 52 41.28 24.04 15.35
N GLY A 53 40.85 25.13 14.76
CA GLY A 53 41.27 26.45 15.24
C GLY A 53 41.68 27.42 14.15
N SER A 54 40.71 27.95 13.43
CA SER A 54 40.62 29.37 13.12
C SER A 54 39.14 29.72 13.11
N ASP A 55 38.70 30.41 14.13
CA ASP A 55 37.44 31.15 14.14
C ASP A 55 37.51 32.19 13.05
N ASP A 56 37.17 31.82 11.82
CA ASP A 56 36.85 32.75 10.75
C ASP A 56 35.34 32.97 10.83
N PRO A 57 34.85 34.14 11.29
CA PRO A 57 33.42 34.37 11.48
C PRO A 57 32.61 34.42 10.16
N ASP A 58 33.28 34.32 9.00
CA ASP A 58 32.70 34.44 7.67
C ASP A 58 32.82 33.17 6.80
N GLY A 59 33.05 31.99 7.38
CA GLY A 59 32.91 30.72 6.67
C GLY A 59 31.45 30.52 6.22
N PRO A 60 31.18 30.00 4.99
CA PRO A 60 29.81 29.77 4.56
C PRO A 60 29.14 28.83 5.56
N THR A 61 28.17 29.35 6.29
CA THR A 61 27.27 28.53 7.13
C THR A 61 26.79 27.36 6.29
N PRO A 62 26.86 26.11 6.78
CA PRO A 62 26.22 24.98 6.08
C PRO A 62 24.77 25.38 5.78
N PRO A 63 24.29 25.18 4.56
CA PRO A 63 22.90 25.50 4.24
C PRO A 63 22.00 24.87 5.29
N GLU A 64 21.16 25.69 5.91
CA GLU A 64 20.12 25.15 6.83
C GLU A 64 19.38 24.04 6.11
N PRO A 65 19.09 22.92 6.78
CA PRO A 65 18.29 21.86 6.19
C PRO A 65 16.97 22.49 5.74
N ILE A 66 16.68 22.39 4.44
CA ILE A 66 15.43 22.89 3.87
C ILE A 66 14.33 22.06 4.53
N VAL A 67 13.65 22.64 5.52
CA VAL A 67 12.44 22.04 6.11
C VAL A 67 11.33 22.21 5.06
N PRO A 68 10.71 21.13 4.59
CA PRO A 68 9.63 21.26 3.63
C PRO A 68 8.50 22.13 4.22
N GLU A 69 7.90 22.96 3.39
CA GLU A 69 6.75 23.78 3.80
C GLU A 69 5.56 22.87 4.12
N THR A 70 4.80 23.22 5.18
CA THR A 70 3.60 22.49 5.56
C THR A 70 2.46 22.88 4.62
N THR A 71 1.88 21.92 3.89
CA THR A 71 0.80 22.11 2.95
C THR A 71 -0.57 21.77 3.57
N ALA A 72 -1.66 22.11 2.87
CA ALA A 72 -3.01 21.72 3.28
C ALA A 72 -3.21 20.20 3.24
N ASN A 73 -2.63 19.51 2.26
CA ASN A 73 -2.75 18.06 2.10
C ASN A 73 -1.42 17.43 1.65
N ALA A 74 -1.20 16.17 2.01
CA ALA A 74 -0.19 15.32 1.40
C ALA A 74 -0.80 14.00 0.97
N VAL A 75 -0.54 13.61 -0.28
CA VAL A 75 -0.91 12.29 -0.80
C VAL A 75 0.32 11.40 -0.75
N PHE A 76 0.25 10.37 0.05
CA PHE A 76 1.26 9.32 0.12
C PHE A 76 0.88 8.17 -0.81
N VAL A 77 1.70 7.93 -1.82
CA VAL A 77 1.57 6.79 -2.74
C VAL A 77 2.45 5.65 -2.23
N PHE A 78 1.82 4.57 -1.83
CA PHE A 78 2.48 3.40 -1.25
C PHE A 78 2.46 2.25 -2.27
N MET A 79 3.61 1.97 -2.88
CA MET A 79 3.81 0.91 -3.88
C MET A 79 4.74 -0.19 -3.31
N PRO A 80 4.22 -1.04 -2.39
CA PRO A 80 5.03 -2.02 -1.65
C PRO A 80 5.28 -3.31 -2.44
N TYR A 81 5.22 -3.26 -3.75
CA TYR A 81 5.44 -4.41 -4.61
C TYR A 81 6.93 -4.65 -4.80
N THR A 82 7.38 -5.83 -4.43
CA THR A 82 8.71 -6.31 -4.82
C THR A 82 8.58 -7.19 -6.04
N ALA A 83 9.37 -6.92 -7.09
CA ALA A 83 9.53 -7.83 -8.20
C ALA A 83 9.89 -9.22 -7.63
N ASP A 84 9.18 -10.27 -8.03
CA ASP A 84 9.62 -11.60 -7.70
C ASP A 84 10.90 -11.94 -8.48
N ASP A 85 11.66 -12.92 -8.00
CA ASP A 85 13.03 -13.22 -8.43
C ASP A 85 13.16 -13.58 -9.93
N ASN A 86 12.06 -13.71 -10.67
CA ASN A 86 12.04 -14.12 -12.06
C ASN A 86 11.75 -13.00 -13.08
N GLY A 87 11.50 -11.76 -12.63
CA GLY A 87 11.43 -10.57 -13.49
C GLY A 87 10.34 -10.50 -14.56
N ASN A 88 9.64 -11.58 -14.85
CA ASN A 88 8.76 -11.69 -16.02
C ASN A 88 7.31 -11.24 -15.79
N TYR A 89 6.88 -11.08 -14.53
CA TYR A 89 5.52 -10.67 -14.17
C TYR A 89 5.49 -9.58 -13.10
N SER A 90 6.45 -8.68 -13.16
CA SER A 90 6.57 -7.58 -12.19
C SER A 90 5.59 -6.47 -12.52
N LEU A 91 4.75 -6.10 -11.55
CA LEU A 91 3.96 -4.86 -11.61
C LEU A 91 4.83 -3.60 -11.62
N TYR A 92 6.13 -3.71 -11.32
CA TYR A 92 7.04 -2.56 -11.23
C TYR A 92 6.96 -1.65 -12.46
N LYS A 93 6.87 -2.24 -13.67
CA LYS A 93 6.71 -1.47 -14.91
C LYS A 93 5.38 -0.71 -14.94
N SER A 94 4.28 -1.34 -14.53
CA SER A 94 2.97 -0.69 -14.46
C SER A 94 2.97 0.42 -13.41
N LEU A 95 3.52 0.15 -12.22
CA LEU A 95 3.66 1.17 -11.16
C LEU A 95 4.53 2.35 -11.60
N THR A 96 5.62 2.10 -12.34
CA THR A 96 6.44 3.17 -12.91
C THR A 96 5.65 3.99 -13.93
N GLN A 97 4.84 3.36 -14.77
CA GLN A 97 3.93 4.05 -15.69
C GLN A 97 2.90 4.90 -14.92
N ASN A 98 2.35 4.41 -13.83
CA ASN A 98 1.44 5.18 -12.99
C ASN A 98 2.11 6.45 -12.43
N ILE A 99 3.39 6.37 -12.05
CA ILE A 99 4.16 7.55 -11.64
C ILE A 99 4.30 8.54 -12.80
N GLU A 100 4.62 8.07 -14.01
CA GLU A 100 4.70 8.92 -15.22
C GLU A 100 3.35 9.58 -15.53
N ASP A 101 2.25 8.88 -15.34
CA ASP A 101 0.90 9.43 -15.50
C ASP A 101 0.58 10.50 -14.42
N MET A 102 1.04 10.30 -13.18
CA MET A 102 0.96 11.33 -12.14
C MET A 102 1.76 12.58 -12.52
N GLU A 103 2.99 12.42 -13.02
CA GLU A 103 3.83 13.53 -13.50
C GLU A 103 3.17 14.29 -14.64
N LYS A 104 2.56 13.59 -15.59
CA LYS A 104 1.80 14.19 -16.68
C LYS A 104 0.64 15.03 -16.15
N SER A 105 -0.13 14.50 -15.20
CA SER A 105 -1.20 15.26 -14.54
C SER A 105 -0.68 16.52 -13.87
N ILE A 106 0.45 16.43 -13.14
CA ILE A 106 1.08 17.57 -12.47
C ILE A 106 1.47 18.67 -13.48
N ILE A 107 2.04 18.28 -14.62
CA ILE A 107 2.42 19.23 -15.68
C ILE A 107 1.18 19.88 -16.29
N GLU A 108 0.16 19.10 -16.65
CA GLU A 108 -1.09 19.58 -17.28
C GLU A 108 -1.87 20.53 -16.36
N ASN A 109 -1.77 20.34 -15.04
CA ASN A 109 -2.44 21.18 -14.05
C ASN A 109 -1.56 22.30 -13.46
N ASN A 110 -0.35 22.52 -14.02
CA ASN A 110 0.61 23.52 -13.57
C ASN A 110 0.99 23.38 -12.09
N GLY A 111 1.06 22.16 -11.56
CA GLY A 111 1.51 21.87 -10.21
C GLY A 111 0.54 21.00 -9.40
N LEU A 112 0.75 21.01 -8.08
CA LEU A 112 0.03 20.24 -7.08
C LEU A 112 -0.93 21.11 -6.23
N GLY A 113 -1.01 22.42 -6.52
CA GLY A 113 -1.68 23.35 -5.61
C GLY A 113 -0.99 23.40 -4.25
N ASP A 114 -1.78 23.48 -3.18
CA ASP A 114 -1.30 23.43 -1.79
C ASP A 114 -1.24 21.97 -1.29
N SER A 115 -0.44 21.13 -1.99
CA SER A 115 -0.34 19.71 -1.68
C SER A 115 1.06 19.17 -1.96
N HIS A 116 1.47 18.16 -1.17
CA HIS A 116 2.60 17.28 -1.46
C HIS A 116 2.13 15.99 -2.15
N LEU A 117 2.98 15.44 -3.01
CA LEU A 117 2.85 14.09 -3.52
C LEU A 117 4.16 13.34 -3.29
N ILE A 118 4.12 12.38 -2.37
CA ILE A 118 5.30 11.61 -1.96
C ILE A 118 5.04 10.12 -2.19
N ILE A 119 6.00 9.44 -2.84
CA ILE A 119 5.86 8.08 -3.34
C ILE A 119 6.89 7.17 -2.69
N PHE A 120 6.44 6.12 -2.04
CA PHE A 120 7.29 4.97 -1.71
C PHE A 120 7.14 3.92 -2.80
N ILE A 121 8.25 3.55 -3.44
CA ILE A 121 8.27 2.48 -4.44
C ILE A 121 9.35 1.46 -4.11
N SER A 122 8.98 0.18 -4.08
CA SER A 122 9.91 -0.93 -3.89
C SER A 122 10.43 -1.40 -5.25
N LYS A 123 11.74 -1.28 -5.47
CA LYS A 123 12.43 -1.76 -6.69
C LYS A 123 12.64 -3.26 -6.66
N ASP A 124 13.01 -3.75 -5.49
CA ASP A 124 13.22 -5.16 -5.15
C ASP A 124 13.09 -5.35 -3.64
N ALA A 125 13.28 -6.58 -3.17
CA ALA A 125 13.14 -6.92 -1.74
C ALA A 125 14.08 -6.15 -0.80
N GLN A 126 15.16 -5.56 -1.32
CA GLN A 126 16.19 -4.90 -0.53
C GLN A 126 16.24 -3.39 -0.74
N ASN A 127 15.74 -2.92 -1.89
CA ASN A 127 15.90 -1.53 -2.29
C ASN A 127 14.54 -0.87 -2.55
N SER A 128 14.25 0.17 -1.78
CA SER A 128 13.05 0.99 -1.95
C SER A 128 13.42 2.46 -1.83
N ASP A 129 12.71 3.31 -2.55
CA ASP A 129 12.91 4.75 -2.51
C ASP A 129 11.65 5.47 -2.03
N LEU A 130 11.86 6.56 -1.31
CA LEU A 130 10.85 7.57 -1.02
C LEU A 130 11.16 8.80 -1.89
N ILE A 131 10.23 9.13 -2.78
CA ILE A 131 10.41 10.12 -3.84
C ILE A 131 9.37 11.21 -3.67
N ASN A 132 9.80 12.47 -3.62
CA ASN A 132 8.90 13.61 -3.68
C ASN A 132 8.75 14.08 -5.12
N LEU A 133 7.50 14.22 -5.60
CA LEU A 133 7.22 14.85 -6.89
C LEU A 133 6.87 16.32 -6.68
N TYR A 134 7.49 17.20 -7.47
CA TYR A 134 7.20 18.61 -7.40
C TYR A 134 7.25 19.30 -8.76
N TYR A 135 6.48 20.37 -8.90
CA TYR A 135 6.41 21.14 -10.15
C TYR A 135 7.38 22.32 -10.09
N SER A 136 8.19 22.48 -11.14
CA SER A 136 9.07 23.63 -11.27
C SER A 136 9.27 23.99 -12.75
N LYS A 137 9.06 25.24 -13.10
CA LYS A 137 9.35 25.81 -14.43
C LYS A 137 8.76 24.98 -15.58
N GLY A 138 7.50 24.58 -15.46
CA GLY A 138 6.78 23.83 -16.48
C GLY A 138 7.10 22.32 -16.53
N LYS A 139 7.81 21.80 -15.55
CA LYS A 139 8.19 20.38 -15.46
C LYS A 139 7.81 19.78 -14.13
N CYS A 140 7.48 18.50 -14.12
CA CYS A 140 7.48 17.70 -12.90
C CYS A 140 8.89 17.12 -12.68
N LEU A 141 9.37 17.20 -11.46
CA LEU A 141 10.70 16.72 -11.06
C LEU A 141 10.55 15.71 -9.94
N ARG A 142 11.50 14.75 -9.90
CA ARG A 142 11.62 13.74 -8.85
C ARG A 142 12.77 14.07 -7.93
N ASP A 143 12.53 14.07 -6.63
CA ASP A 143 13.57 14.16 -5.61
C ASP A 143 13.51 12.92 -4.71
N THR A 144 14.56 12.07 -4.74
CA THR A 144 14.66 10.92 -3.85
C THR A 144 15.11 11.40 -2.47
N VAL A 145 14.15 11.62 -1.58
CA VAL A 145 14.40 12.15 -0.22
C VAL A 145 14.94 11.11 0.74
N LYS A 146 14.73 9.82 0.45
CA LYS A 146 15.27 8.70 1.26
C LYS A 146 15.32 7.40 0.45
N THR A 147 16.38 6.61 0.68
CA THR A 147 16.51 5.24 0.17
C THR A 147 16.51 4.28 1.35
N TYR A 148 15.83 3.15 1.20
CA TYR A 148 15.73 2.10 2.21
C TYR A 148 16.40 0.83 1.72
N ASN A 149 17.19 0.23 2.62
CA ASN A 149 17.74 -1.11 2.45
C ASN A 149 17.00 -2.05 3.40
N ASN A 150 16.26 -3.05 2.90
CA ASN A 150 15.45 -3.97 3.69
C ASN A 150 14.35 -3.27 4.53
N ALA A 151 13.55 -2.41 3.92
CA ALA A 151 12.43 -1.78 4.60
C ALA A 151 11.39 -2.83 5.03
N LEU A 152 11.03 -2.83 6.33
CA LEU A 152 10.01 -3.73 6.90
C LEU A 152 8.60 -3.22 6.67
N TYR A 153 8.30 -2.74 5.48
CA TYR A 153 7.03 -2.09 5.13
C TYR A 153 5.83 -3.05 5.08
N SER A 154 6.02 -4.34 5.33
CA SER A 154 4.94 -5.34 5.38
C SER A 154 4.40 -5.60 6.79
N THR A 155 4.86 -4.86 7.80
CA THR A 155 4.37 -4.95 9.19
C THR A 155 3.81 -3.61 9.66
N ALA A 156 2.95 -3.65 10.68
CA ALA A 156 2.38 -2.42 11.26
C ALA A 156 3.46 -1.44 11.75
N GLU A 157 4.52 -1.95 12.36
CA GLU A 157 5.66 -1.14 12.85
C GLU A 157 6.43 -0.54 11.68
N GLY A 158 6.67 -1.32 10.62
CA GLY A 158 7.36 -0.84 9.43
C GLY A 158 6.57 0.22 8.69
N ILE A 159 5.26 0.03 8.53
CA ILE A 159 4.34 1.03 7.95
C ILE A 159 4.34 2.30 8.80
N SER A 160 4.24 2.18 10.13
CA SER A 160 4.29 3.33 11.04
C SER A 160 5.60 4.11 10.91
N SER A 161 6.74 3.41 10.82
CA SER A 161 8.04 4.04 10.60
C SER A 161 8.12 4.78 9.26
N LEU A 162 7.58 4.17 8.19
CA LEU A 162 7.51 4.81 6.87
C LEU A 162 6.63 6.06 6.90
N LEU A 163 5.48 6.01 7.57
CA LEU A 163 4.59 7.16 7.72
C LEU A 163 5.23 8.29 8.55
N ALA A 164 6.10 7.98 9.50
CA ALA A 164 6.89 8.99 10.19
C ALA A 164 7.86 9.72 9.24
N ASP A 165 8.47 9.00 8.29
CA ASP A 165 9.26 9.61 7.23
C ASP A 165 8.40 10.47 6.30
N VAL A 166 7.20 10.00 5.93
CA VAL A 166 6.25 10.79 5.13
C VAL A 166 5.93 12.12 5.82
N LYS A 167 5.61 12.11 7.12
CA LYS A 167 5.36 13.35 7.89
C LYS A 167 6.58 14.27 7.92
N LYS A 168 7.78 13.70 7.92
CA LYS A 168 9.03 14.47 7.92
C LYS A 168 9.31 15.15 6.58
N TYR A 169 9.10 14.44 5.47
CA TYR A 169 9.47 14.90 4.13
C TYR A 169 8.33 15.56 3.36
N ALA A 170 7.09 15.34 3.78
CA ALA A 170 5.89 15.94 3.23
C ALA A 170 4.93 16.37 4.35
N PRO A 171 5.32 17.33 5.21
CA PRO A 171 4.46 17.79 6.30
C PRO A 171 3.20 18.44 5.77
N ALA A 172 2.04 18.05 6.32
CA ALA A 172 0.75 18.56 5.89
C ALA A 172 -0.26 18.57 7.05
N ASN A 173 -1.34 19.35 6.88
CA ASN A 173 -2.44 19.42 7.84
C ASN A 173 -3.38 18.20 7.71
N ALA A 174 -3.46 17.61 6.52
CA ALA A 174 -4.25 16.41 6.23
C ALA A 174 -3.44 15.45 5.35
N TYR A 175 -3.76 14.16 5.45
CA TYR A 175 -3.09 13.11 4.69
C TYR A 175 -4.10 12.23 3.96
N SER A 176 -3.71 11.75 2.79
CA SER A 176 -4.42 10.76 2.02
C SER A 176 -3.44 9.69 1.54
N MET A 177 -3.94 8.49 1.26
CA MET A 177 -3.08 7.39 0.82
C MET A 177 -3.59 6.79 -0.49
N ILE A 178 -2.67 6.45 -1.37
CA ILE A 178 -2.90 5.61 -2.55
C ILE A 178 -2.04 4.36 -2.34
N VAL A 179 -2.61 3.18 -2.50
CA VAL A 179 -1.91 1.90 -2.47
C VAL A 179 -1.91 1.32 -3.87
N GLY A 180 -0.74 0.99 -4.41
CA GLY A 180 -0.60 0.36 -5.72
C GLY A 180 0.19 -0.94 -5.61
N SER A 181 -0.48 -2.07 -5.80
CA SER A 181 0.12 -3.39 -5.68
C SER A 181 -0.79 -4.49 -6.27
N HIS A 182 -0.54 -5.75 -5.95
CA HIS A 182 -1.57 -6.78 -6.05
C HIS A 182 -2.54 -6.67 -4.87
N GLY A 183 -3.81 -7.01 -5.10
CA GLY A 183 -4.83 -7.12 -4.06
C GLY A 183 -5.67 -8.38 -4.25
N GLU A 184 -6.13 -8.95 -3.13
CA GLU A 184 -7.10 -10.06 -3.10
C GLU A 184 -8.17 -9.83 -2.01
N GLY A 185 -8.52 -8.57 -1.75
CA GLY A 185 -9.55 -8.19 -0.77
C GLY A 185 -9.10 -8.40 0.67
N TRP A 186 -10.06 -8.77 1.52
CA TRP A 186 -9.88 -8.93 2.96
C TRP A 186 -9.18 -10.22 3.37
N MET A 187 -9.02 -11.16 2.44
CA MET A 187 -8.58 -12.49 2.79
C MET A 187 -7.17 -12.47 3.39
N PRO A 188 -6.91 -13.12 4.54
CA PRO A 188 -5.67 -12.95 5.29
C PRO A 188 -4.46 -13.48 4.55
N ALA A 189 -3.32 -12.80 4.69
CA ALA A 189 -2.02 -13.30 4.27
C ALA A 189 -1.72 -14.63 4.98
N ASN A 190 -1.53 -15.72 4.24
CA ASN A 190 -1.30 -17.02 4.84
C ASN A 190 0.20 -17.33 4.94
N THR A 191 0.73 -17.26 6.14
CA THR A 191 2.13 -17.57 6.44
C THR A 191 2.43 -19.07 6.52
N LYS A 192 1.43 -19.94 6.39
CA LYS A 192 1.63 -21.40 6.49
C LYS A 192 1.29 -22.09 5.18
N ASN A 193 2.31 -22.32 4.37
CA ASN A 193 2.27 -23.27 3.26
C ASN A 193 1.73 -24.63 3.68
N ARG A 194 0.43 -24.86 3.49
CA ARG A 194 -0.10 -26.20 3.25
C ARG A 194 -0.66 -26.21 1.84
N SER A 195 0.02 -26.96 0.95
CA SER A 195 -0.42 -27.25 -0.41
C SER A 195 -0.39 -26.13 -1.45
N GLY A 196 0.74 -25.48 -1.70
CA GLY A 196 1.00 -24.84 -3.02
C GLY A 196 0.04 -23.71 -3.48
N VAL A 197 -0.93 -23.32 -2.68
CA VAL A 197 -1.92 -22.30 -2.99
C VAL A 197 -1.50 -20.98 -2.41
N ARG A 198 -1.18 -20.05 -3.29
CA ARG A 198 -0.80 -18.66 -2.97
C ARG A 198 -2.00 -17.92 -2.39
N THR A 199 -1.77 -17.16 -1.35
CA THR A 199 -2.76 -16.47 -0.54
C THR A 199 -2.48 -14.97 -0.51
N ARG A 200 -3.22 -14.14 -0.45
CA ARG A 200 -4.32 -13.19 -0.22
C ARG A 200 -3.96 -12.04 0.70
N TRP A 201 -3.76 -10.84 0.11
CA TRP A 201 -3.12 -9.71 0.72
C TRP A 201 -3.09 -8.62 -0.35
N PHE A 202 -2.73 -7.44 0.03
CA PHE A 202 -2.14 -6.49 -0.92
C PHE A 202 -0.61 -6.48 -0.76
N GLY A 203 0.11 -6.02 -1.76
CA GLY A 203 1.57 -5.99 -1.77
C GLY A 203 2.19 -6.95 -2.79
N GLY A 204 3.40 -7.43 -2.52
CA GLY A 204 4.14 -8.37 -3.36
C GLY A 204 4.06 -9.82 -2.85
N ASN A 205 4.33 -10.79 -3.70
CA ASN A 205 4.20 -12.22 -3.39
C ASN A 205 4.97 -12.69 -2.13
N LYS A 206 6.07 -12.04 -1.78
CA LYS A 206 6.89 -12.37 -0.60
C LYS A 206 6.59 -11.48 0.61
N TYR A 207 6.11 -10.27 0.38
CA TYR A 207 5.89 -9.26 1.40
C TYR A 207 4.42 -8.85 1.39
N GLN A 208 3.62 -9.75 1.92
CA GLN A 208 2.18 -9.61 2.01
C GLN A 208 1.80 -8.74 3.19
N ILE A 209 0.83 -7.87 3.02
CA ILE A 209 0.37 -6.95 4.04
C ILE A 209 -1.12 -7.22 4.29
N ASN A 210 -1.48 -7.55 5.53
CA ASN A 210 -2.90 -7.60 5.87
C ASN A 210 -3.47 -6.20 5.99
N VAL A 211 -4.73 -6.02 5.61
CA VAL A 211 -5.45 -4.74 5.78
C VAL A 211 -5.43 -4.29 7.24
N THR A 212 -5.57 -5.22 8.17
CA THR A 212 -5.48 -4.95 9.62
C THR A 212 -4.10 -4.44 10.07
N ASP A 213 -3.01 -4.86 9.41
CA ASP A 213 -1.66 -4.37 9.71
C ASP A 213 -1.46 -2.97 9.11
N LEU A 214 -2.08 -2.65 7.97
CA LEU A 214 -2.14 -1.30 7.43
C LEU A 214 -2.88 -0.36 8.41
N ALA A 215 -4.07 -0.76 8.86
CA ALA A 215 -4.86 0.02 9.82
C ALA A 215 -4.07 0.29 11.11
N LYS A 216 -3.43 -0.74 11.69
CA LYS A 216 -2.57 -0.60 12.87
C LYS A 216 -1.37 0.31 12.61
N GLY A 217 -0.73 0.19 11.44
CA GLY A 217 0.42 1.02 11.07
C GLY A 217 0.05 2.51 10.98
N ILE A 218 -1.10 2.83 10.38
CA ILE A 218 -1.62 4.19 10.30
C ILE A 218 -1.95 4.72 11.71
N ASN A 219 -2.65 3.93 12.52
CA ASN A 219 -2.99 4.30 13.89
C ASN A 219 -1.74 4.50 14.77
N ASN A 220 -0.74 3.62 14.68
CA ASN A 220 0.52 3.73 15.41
C ASN A 220 1.32 4.98 15.02
N ALA A 221 1.20 5.44 13.78
CA ALA A 221 1.78 6.70 13.31
C ALA A 221 1.04 7.95 13.83
N GLY A 222 -0.08 7.76 14.54
CA GLY A 222 -0.98 8.84 14.98
C GLY A 222 -1.55 9.61 13.80
N MET A 223 -1.95 8.91 12.74
CA MET A 223 -2.49 9.48 11.51
C MET A 223 -3.93 8.98 11.27
N SER A 224 -4.66 9.77 10.47
CA SER A 224 -5.91 9.39 9.84
C SER A 224 -5.90 9.91 8.42
N MET A 225 -6.45 9.13 7.48
CA MET A 225 -6.44 9.46 6.06
C MET A 225 -7.78 10.08 5.65
N ASN A 226 -7.75 11.13 4.82
CA ASN A 226 -8.97 11.61 4.18
C ASN A 226 -9.59 10.54 3.30
N TYR A 227 -8.74 9.81 2.57
CA TYR A 227 -9.11 8.60 1.86
C TYR A 227 -7.94 7.64 1.79
N ILE A 228 -8.26 6.35 1.61
CA ILE A 228 -7.34 5.32 1.12
C ILE A 228 -7.89 4.84 -0.21
N LEU A 229 -7.11 5.02 -1.29
CA LEU A 229 -7.41 4.52 -2.61
C LEU A 229 -6.54 3.29 -2.88
N PHE A 230 -7.15 2.16 -3.16
CA PHE A 230 -6.46 0.97 -3.63
C PHE A 230 -6.51 0.87 -5.16
N ASP A 231 -5.36 0.95 -5.79
CA ASP A 231 -5.13 0.61 -7.19
C ASP A 231 -4.77 -0.88 -7.29
N ASP A 232 -5.64 -1.69 -6.71
CA ASP A 232 -5.48 -3.12 -6.49
C ASP A 232 -6.79 -3.85 -6.81
N CYS A 233 -6.71 -5.16 -7.06
CA CYS A 233 -7.89 -5.99 -7.33
C CYS A 233 -8.69 -6.27 -6.04
N TYR A 234 -10.03 -6.32 -6.13
CA TYR A 234 -10.95 -6.81 -5.10
C TYR A 234 -10.93 -6.08 -3.75
N MET A 235 -10.44 -4.85 -3.67
CA MET A 235 -10.30 -4.14 -2.39
C MET A 235 -11.58 -3.41 -1.96
N SER A 236 -12.60 -3.24 -2.83
CA SER A 236 -13.88 -2.65 -2.46
C SER A 236 -14.80 -3.70 -1.84
N THR A 237 -14.48 -4.12 -0.61
CA THR A 237 -15.29 -5.06 0.17
C THR A 237 -15.71 -4.43 1.49
N VAL A 238 -16.86 -4.84 2.03
CA VAL A 238 -17.34 -4.33 3.31
C VAL A 238 -16.42 -4.72 4.47
N GLU A 239 -15.75 -5.86 4.38
CA GLU A 239 -14.79 -6.34 5.36
C GLU A 239 -13.55 -5.42 5.40
N VAL A 240 -13.02 -5.01 4.24
CA VAL A 240 -11.92 -4.04 4.12
C VAL A 240 -12.35 -2.68 4.66
N ALA A 241 -13.54 -2.22 4.27
CA ALA A 241 -14.08 -0.95 4.76
C ALA A 241 -14.23 -0.95 6.28
N TYR A 242 -14.68 -2.08 6.87
CA TYR A 242 -14.84 -2.22 8.30
C TYR A 242 -13.50 -2.21 9.04
N ASP A 243 -12.49 -2.89 8.51
CA ASP A 243 -11.14 -2.92 9.10
C ASP A 243 -10.46 -1.54 9.07
N LEU A 244 -10.73 -0.72 8.04
CA LEU A 244 -10.10 0.59 7.85
C LEU A 244 -10.89 1.77 8.44
N ARG A 245 -12.13 1.59 8.90
CA ARG A 245 -13.07 2.66 9.27
C ARG A 245 -12.56 3.65 10.31
N GLU A 246 -11.66 3.22 11.20
CA GLU A 246 -11.10 4.06 12.25
C GLU A 246 -9.91 4.92 11.78
N VAL A 247 -9.35 4.61 10.59
CA VAL A 247 -8.14 5.24 10.10
C VAL A 247 -8.30 5.95 8.77
N THR A 248 -9.50 5.87 8.15
CA THR A 248 -9.81 6.62 6.93
C THR A 248 -11.26 7.09 6.89
N ASN A 249 -11.49 8.25 6.26
CA ASN A 249 -12.85 8.73 6.02
C ASN A 249 -13.51 8.04 4.81
N TYR A 250 -12.73 7.74 3.77
CA TYR A 250 -13.22 7.09 2.56
C TYR A 250 -12.29 5.97 2.11
N LEU A 251 -12.89 4.86 1.66
CA LEU A 251 -12.24 3.81 0.92
C LEU A 251 -12.62 3.93 -0.56
N ILE A 252 -11.63 3.99 -1.45
CA ILE A 252 -11.82 4.04 -2.90
C ILE A 252 -11.15 2.82 -3.49
N ALA A 253 -11.91 1.93 -4.14
CA ALA A 253 -11.35 0.67 -4.64
C ALA A 253 -12.22 0.02 -5.72
N SER A 254 -11.67 -1.00 -6.38
CA SER A 254 -12.38 -1.87 -7.31
C SER A 254 -13.04 -3.05 -6.57
N THR A 255 -14.24 -3.43 -6.99
CA THR A 255 -14.93 -4.66 -6.54
C THR A 255 -14.46 -5.91 -7.28
N SER A 256 -13.78 -5.73 -8.42
CA SER A 256 -13.33 -6.80 -9.32
C SER A 256 -11.83 -6.74 -9.57
N GLU A 257 -11.32 -7.59 -10.45
CA GLU A 257 -9.93 -7.52 -10.92
C GLU A 257 -9.68 -6.17 -11.62
N MET A 258 -8.60 -5.50 -11.22
CA MET A 258 -8.12 -4.27 -11.85
C MET A 258 -7.20 -4.64 -13.01
N MET A 259 -7.44 -4.05 -14.19
CA MET A 259 -6.57 -4.25 -15.34
C MET A 259 -5.17 -3.70 -15.06
N SER A 260 -4.17 -4.24 -15.72
CA SER A 260 -2.74 -3.91 -15.49
C SER A 260 -2.37 -2.44 -15.68
N TYR A 261 -3.24 -1.65 -16.32
CA TYR A 261 -3.10 -0.20 -16.40
C TYR A 261 -3.31 0.48 -15.04
N GLY A 262 -4.18 -0.08 -14.21
CA GLY A 262 -4.54 0.48 -12.92
C GLY A 262 -5.40 1.73 -13.02
N MET A 263 -5.25 2.63 -12.08
CA MET A 263 -5.95 3.91 -12.05
C MET A 263 -5.39 4.87 -13.11
N PRO A 264 -6.24 5.54 -13.91
CA PRO A 264 -5.77 6.47 -14.95
C PRO A 264 -5.33 7.82 -14.35
N TYR A 265 -4.19 7.85 -13.65
CA TYR A 265 -3.74 8.99 -12.84
C TYR A 265 -3.60 10.29 -13.66
N HIS A 266 -3.26 10.22 -14.93
CA HIS A 266 -3.23 11.40 -15.79
C HIS A 266 -4.60 12.08 -15.94
N LYS A 267 -5.70 11.37 -15.64
CA LYS A 267 -7.07 11.91 -15.67
C LYS A 267 -7.58 12.26 -14.27
N ILE A 268 -7.28 11.41 -13.27
CA ILE A 268 -7.96 11.46 -11.97
C ILE A 268 -7.18 12.20 -10.88
N LEU A 269 -5.84 12.30 -10.96
CA LEU A 269 -5.01 12.86 -9.87
C LEU A 269 -5.47 14.26 -9.45
N LYS A 270 -5.81 15.12 -10.40
CA LYS A 270 -6.28 16.49 -10.14
C LYS A 270 -7.51 16.57 -9.24
N TYR A 271 -8.33 15.50 -9.19
CA TYR A 271 -9.54 15.45 -8.38
C TYR A 271 -9.31 14.95 -6.96
N ILE A 272 -8.17 14.30 -6.71
CA ILE A 272 -7.86 13.66 -5.42
C ILE A 272 -6.64 14.25 -4.71
N ILE A 273 -5.86 15.10 -5.39
CA ILE A 273 -4.64 15.67 -4.81
C ILE A 273 -4.93 16.70 -3.71
N SER A 274 -6.05 17.37 -3.74
CA SER A 274 -6.42 18.42 -2.78
C SER A 274 -6.98 17.85 -1.47
N GLN A 275 -7.03 18.69 -0.44
CA GLN A 275 -7.67 18.35 0.84
C GLN A 275 -9.17 18.03 0.69
N ASN A 276 -9.83 18.57 -0.33
CA ASN A 276 -11.25 18.35 -0.63
C ASN A 276 -11.38 17.61 -1.97
N PRO A 277 -11.31 16.28 -1.99
CA PRO A 277 -11.37 15.49 -3.21
C PRO A 277 -12.75 15.58 -3.89
N ASP A 278 -12.76 15.59 -5.23
CA ASP A 278 -13.97 15.46 -6.04
C ASP A 278 -14.17 14.00 -6.46
N TYR A 279 -14.82 13.23 -5.61
CA TYR A 279 -15.05 11.80 -5.86
C TYR A 279 -16.01 11.53 -7.02
N ALA A 280 -16.94 12.45 -7.31
CA ALA A 280 -17.85 12.32 -8.44
C ALA A 280 -17.09 12.41 -9.78
N SER A 281 -16.23 13.42 -9.93
CA SER A 281 -15.41 13.58 -11.12
C SER A 281 -14.38 12.44 -11.25
N LEU A 282 -13.75 12.01 -10.14
CA LEU A 282 -12.87 10.84 -10.13
C LEU A 282 -13.58 9.61 -10.71
N THR A 283 -14.76 9.27 -10.18
CA THR A 283 -15.53 8.09 -10.58
C THR A 283 -15.94 8.16 -12.05
N ASN A 284 -16.39 9.33 -12.52
CA ASN A 284 -16.75 9.55 -13.91
C ASN A 284 -15.57 9.43 -14.87
N GLU A 285 -14.41 9.99 -14.53
CA GLU A 285 -13.21 9.90 -15.40
C GLU A 285 -12.65 8.48 -15.41
N PHE A 286 -12.68 7.77 -14.30
CA PHE A 286 -12.30 6.36 -14.23
C PHE A 286 -13.13 5.52 -15.23
N ILE A 287 -14.45 5.60 -15.14
CA ILE A 287 -15.31 4.78 -15.99
C ILE A 287 -15.25 5.20 -17.46
N ASN A 288 -15.12 6.49 -17.77
CA ASN A 288 -14.95 6.98 -19.13
C ASN A 288 -13.65 6.47 -19.76
N PHE A 289 -12.57 6.40 -18.97
CA PHE A 289 -11.31 5.81 -19.41
C PHE A 289 -11.51 4.33 -19.75
N TYR A 290 -12.06 3.54 -18.86
CA TYR A 290 -12.22 2.10 -19.06
C TYR A 290 -13.19 1.76 -20.19
N LYS A 291 -14.27 2.51 -20.40
CA LYS A 291 -15.16 2.33 -21.55
C LYS A 291 -14.47 2.51 -22.92
N SER A 292 -13.38 3.25 -22.97
CA SER A 292 -12.59 3.49 -24.17
C SER A 292 -11.28 2.70 -24.24
N TYR A 293 -10.92 1.98 -23.16
CA TYR A 293 -9.70 1.22 -23.07
C TYR A 293 -9.81 -0.12 -23.82
N ASN A 294 -8.68 -0.67 -24.29
CA ASN A 294 -8.64 -1.93 -25.05
C ASN A 294 -9.20 -3.13 -24.27
N SER A 295 -9.12 -3.09 -22.95
CA SER A 295 -9.73 -4.04 -22.04
C SER A 295 -10.78 -3.28 -21.21
N PRO A 296 -12.03 -3.18 -21.72
CA PRO A 296 -13.05 -2.30 -21.16
C PRO A 296 -13.72 -2.92 -19.90
N TYR A 297 -12.89 -3.27 -18.93
CA TYR A 297 -13.30 -3.93 -17.70
C TYR A 297 -12.84 -3.09 -16.50
N GLY A 298 -13.77 -2.57 -15.75
CA GLY A 298 -13.45 -1.75 -14.58
C GLY A 298 -14.66 -1.50 -13.70
N THR A 299 -14.42 -1.54 -12.40
CA THR A 299 -15.38 -1.18 -11.36
C THR A 299 -14.73 -0.25 -10.37
N ILE A 300 -15.50 0.66 -9.79
CA ILE A 300 -15.04 1.55 -8.72
C ILE A 300 -16.17 1.83 -7.75
N GLY A 301 -15.87 1.76 -6.45
CA GLY A 301 -16.72 2.20 -5.37
C GLY A 301 -15.99 3.21 -4.48
N VAL A 302 -16.69 4.21 -3.99
CA VAL A 302 -16.22 5.17 -3.00
C VAL A 302 -17.07 4.98 -1.74
N THR A 303 -16.51 4.28 -0.77
CA THR A 303 -17.19 3.94 0.48
C THR A 303 -16.91 5.00 1.54
N ASN A 304 -17.96 5.62 2.07
CA ASN A 304 -17.88 6.55 3.19
C ASN A 304 -17.87 5.77 4.51
N CYS A 305 -16.69 5.66 5.10
CA CYS A 305 -16.45 4.81 6.28
C CYS A 305 -17.28 5.24 7.52
N LYS A 306 -17.78 6.46 7.55
CA LYS A 306 -18.68 6.96 8.60
C LYS A 306 -19.93 6.09 8.78
N TYR A 307 -20.41 5.44 7.72
CA TYR A 307 -21.66 4.67 7.74
C TYR A 307 -21.44 3.15 7.92
N VAL A 308 -20.19 2.68 7.98
CA VAL A 308 -19.89 1.25 8.03
C VAL A 308 -20.40 0.59 9.31
N GLU A 309 -20.28 1.24 10.49
CA GLU A 309 -20.83 0.74 11.76
C GLU A 309 -22.35 0.67 11.75
N GLN A 310 -23.01 1.66 11.13
CA GLN A 310 -24.45 1.65 10.99
C GLN A 310 -24.91 0.52 10.07
N MET A 311 -24.16 0.25 9.00
CA MET A 311 -24.41 -0.88 8.11
C MET A 311 -24.23 -2.21 8.85
N ALA A 312 -23.17 -2.35 9.66
CA ALA A 312 -22.97 -3.54 10.46
C ALA A 312 -24.13 -3.80 11.46
N ALA A 313 -24.61 -2.75 12.09
CA ALA A 313 -25.78 -2.85 12.99
C ALA A 313 -27.05 -3.29 12.24
N LEU A 314 -27.29 -2.77 11.03
CA LEU A 314 -28.42 -3.18 10.21
C LEU A 314 -28.28 -4.65 9.75
N MET A 315 -27.07 -5.05 9.29
CA MET A 315 -26.84 -6.43 8.88
C MET A 315 -26.98 -7.42 10.02
N ARG A 316 -26.59 -7.05 11.25
CA ARG A 316 -26.85 -7.87 12.43
C ARG A 316 -28.34 -8.15 12.64
N GLN A 317 -29.21 -7.15 12.45
CA GLN A 317 -30.65 -7.31 12.55
C GLN A 317 -31.16 -8.23 11.43
N ILE A 318 -30.72 -8.01 10.19
CA ILE A 318 -31.10 -8.82 9.04
C ILE A 318 -30.67 -10.30 9.26
N ASN A 319 -29.42 -10.55 9.62
CA ASN A 319 -28.88 -11.90 9.85
C ASN A 319 -29.56 -12.64 11.03
N THR A 320 -30.12 -11.90 11.98
CA THR A 320 -30.89 -12.51 13.11
C THR A 320 -32.30 -12.95 12.68
N THR A 321 -32.86 -12.32 11.66
CA THR A 321 -34.26 -12.51 11.25
C THR A 321 -34.42 -13.30 9.95
N HIS A 322 -33.36 -13.48 9.18
CA HIS A 322 -33.37 -14.20 7.91
C HIS A 322 -32.41 -15.39 7.97
N GLU A 323 -32.79 -16.50 7.34
CA GLU A 323 -31.93 -17.67 7.20
C GLU A 323 -30.80 -17.39 6.19
N GLU A 324 -29.61 -17.96 6.42
CA GLU A 324 -28.47 -17.82 5.54
C GLU A 324 -28.80 -18.31 4.11
N LEU A 325 -28.37 -17.54 3.11
CA LEU A 325 -28.61 -17.87 1.70
C LEU A 325 -27.66 -18.99 1.25
N THR A 326 -28.20 -20.17 0.97
CA THR A 326 -27.41 -21.38 0.65
C THR A 326 -27.08 -21.54 -0.84
N ASP A 327 -27.69 -20.73 -1.72
CA ASP A 327 -27.56 -20.79 -3.18
C ASP A 327 -27.14 -19.46 -3.81
N ALA A 328 -26.29 -18.72 -3.10
CA ALA A 328 -25.80 -17.40 -3.51
C ALA A 328 -25.20 -17.39 -4.93
N ASP A 329 -24.41 -18.42 -5.29
CA ASP A 329 -23.78 -18.53 -6.63
C ASP A 329 -24.79 -18.51 -7.80
N SER A 330 -26.05 -18.82 -7.54
CA SER A 330 -27.11 -18.84 -8.57
C SER A 330 -28.03 -17.63 -8.54
N LYS A 331 -28.03 -16.87 -7.43
CA LYS A 331 -29.00 -15.78 -7.18
C LYS A 331 -28.40 -14.40 -7.01
N VAL A 332 -27.11 -14.33 -6.67
CA VAL A 332 -26.43 -13.10 -6.33
C VAL A 332 -25.38 -12.76 -7.39
N GLN A 333 -25.27 -11.49 -7.75
CA GLN A 333 -24.26 -11.02 -8.69
C GLN A 333 -22.85 -11.36 -8.19
N ASP A 334 -22.17 -12.22 -8.94
CA ASP A 334 -20.73 -12.48 -8.80
C ASP A 334 -19.95 -11.25 -9.31
N LEU A 335 -19.00 -10.76 -8.53
CA LEU A 335 -18.06 -9.69 -8.91
C LEU A 335 -16.60 -10.14 -8.92
N ASP A 336 -16.34 -11.44 -8.73
CA ASP A 336 -14.98 -11.98 -8.90
C ASP A 336 -14.75 -12.71 -10.24
N ALA A 337 -15.78 -12.82 -11.07
CA ALA A 337 -15.73 -13.43 -12.42
C ALA A 337 -15.02 -14.78 -12.41
N LYS A 338 -15.39 -15.66 -11.47
CA LYS A 338 -14.79 -16.98 -11.26
C LYS A 338 -13.29 -16.97 -10.91
N HIS A 339 -12.76 -15.85 -10.46
CA HIS A 339 -11.42 -15.82 -9.86
C HIS A 339 -11.34 -16.82 -8.70
N PHE A 340 -12.42 -16.91 -7.94
CA PHE A 340 -12.65 -17.93 -6.95
C PHE A 340 -13.81 -18.84 -7.39
N THR A 341 -13.69 -20.15 -7.13
CA THR A 341 -14.74 -21.12 -7.40
C THR A 341 -14.86 -22.05 -6.19
N PRO A 342 -15.98 -22.05 -5.46
CA PRO A 342 -17.14 -21.13 -5.55
C PRO A 342 -16.77 -19.65 -5.32
N THR A 343 -17.66 -18.72 -5.73
CA THR A 343 -17.49 -17.27 -5.63
C THR A 343 -17.20 -16.81 -4.20
N VAL A 344 -16.32 -15.81 -4.06
CA VAL A 344 -16.02 -15.17 -2.77
C VAL A 344 -16.63 -13.78 -2.68
N TYR A 345 -16.57 -13.00 -3.73
CA TYR A 345 -16.97 -11.59 -3.73
C TYR A 345 -18.28 -11.40 -4.49
N PHE A 346 -19.35 -11.25 -3.72
CA PHE A 346 -20.69 -10.99 -4.22
C PHE A 346 -21.03 -9.50 -4.12
N ASP A 347 -21.85 -8.98 -5.06
CA ASP A 347 -22.39 -7.62 -4.90
C ASP A 347 -23.25 -7.54 -3.63
N PHE A 348 -22.97 -6.56 -2.79
CA PHE A 348 -23.62 -6.44 -1.48
C PHE A 348 -25.11 -6.11 -1.61
N GLY A 349 -25.48 -5.25 -2.56
CA GLY A 349 -26.89 -4.94 -2.83
C GLY A 349 -27.67 -6.14 -3.33
N SER A 350 -27.12 -6.86 -4.30
CA SER A 350 -27.70 -8.09 -4.84
C SER A 350 -27.88 -9.16 -3.75
N TYR A 351 -26.88 -9.32 -2.87
CA TYR A 351 -26.97 -10.25 -1.74
C TYR A 351 -28.14 -9.95 -0.81
N VAL A 352 -28.25 -8.69 -0.35
CA VAL A 352 -29.32 -8.33 0.58
C VAL A 352 -30.70 -8.39 -0.10
N ASN A 353 -30.80 -8.04 -1.38
CA ASN A 353 -32.02 -8.20 -2.15
C ASN A 353 -32.49 -9.68 -2.23
N ALA A 354 -31.53 -10.60 -2.40
CA ALA A 354 -31.83 -12.04 -2.41
C ALA A 354 -32.16 -12.58 -1.01
N LEU A 355 -31.39 -12.18 0.01
CA LEU A 355 -31.57 -12.60 1.40
C LEU A 355 -32.93 -12.15 1.97
N CYS A 356 -33.31 -10.92 1.68
CA CYS A 356 -34.56 -10.30 2.14
C CYS A 356 -35.66 -10.34 1.09
N ALA A 357 -35.74 -11.40 0.24
CA ALA A 357 -36.63 -11.44 -0.92
C ALA A 357 -38.08 -11.06 -0.59
N ASP A 358 -38.58 -11.51 0.56
CA ASP A 358 -39.94 -11.29 1.03
C ASP A 358 -40.05 -10.17 2.10
N ASP A 359 -38.97 -9.44 2.40
CA ASP A 359 -38.95 -8.35 3.39
C ASP A 359 -38.63 -6.99 2.73
N GLU A 360 -39.67 -6.36 2.17
CA GLU A 360 -39.54 -5.03 1.54
C GLU A 360 -39.06 -3.94 2.51
N ALA A 361 -39.35 -4.09 3.81
CA ALA A 361 -38.95 -3.09 4.79
C ALA A 361 -37.43 -3.14 5.06
N ALA A 362 -36.88 -4.34 5.20
CA ALA A 362 -35.44 -4.55 5.35
C ALA A 362 -34.67 -4.08 4.08
N LYS A 363 -35.16 -4.44 2.89
CA LYS A 363 -34.61 -3.96 1.61
C LYS A 363 -34.59 -2.43 1.51
N ALA A 364 -35.69 -1.78 1.86
CA ALA A 364 -35.77 -0.31 1.81
C ALA A 364 -34.81 0.38 2.78
N GLN A 365 -34.64 -0.15 3.99
CA GLN A 365 -33.67 0.34 4.96
C GLN A 365 -32.23 0.16 4.44
N PHE A 366 -31.92 -1.02 3.92
CA PHE A 366 -30.62 -1.30 3.34
C PHE A 366 -30.32 -0.37 2.16
N ASN A 367 -31.25 -0.25 1.20
CA ASN A 367 -31.06 0.59 0.02
C ASN A 367 -30.83 2.07 0.39
N THR A 368 -31.53 2.57 1.39
CA THR A 368 -31.32 3.93 1.91
C THR A 368 -29.91 4.09 2.49
N LEU A 369 -29.42 3.08 3.20
CA LEU A 369 -28.11 3.15 3.87
C LEU A 369 -26.96 2.88 2.91
N ILE A 370 -27.11 1.97 1.92
CA ILE A 370 -26.06 1.67 0.94
C ILE A 370 -25.74 2.89 0.06
N ASP A 371 -26.76 3.70 -0.28
CA ASP A 371 -26.54 4.94 -1.04
C ASP A 371 -25.78 6.01 -0.24
N GLN A 372 -25.88 5.99 1.09
CA GLN A 372 -25.05 6.84 1.97
C GLN A 372 -23.66 6.26 2.18
N LEU A 373 -23.56 4.95 2.27
CA LEU A 373 -22.30 4.21 2.45
C LEU A 373 -21.45 4.27 1.18
N VAL A 374 -22.06 4.12 0.00
CA VAL A 374 -21.36 4.13 -1.30
C VAL A 374 -21.97 5.21 -2.21
N PRO A 375 -21.72 6.51 -1.89
CA PRO A 375 -22.35 7.62 -2.61
C PRO A 375 -21.87 7.78 -4.06
N TYR A 376 -20.69 7.23 -4.40
CA TYR A 376 -20.16 7.28 -5.76
C TYR A 376 -19.71 5.89 -6.17
N LYS A 377 -20.20 5.40 -7.29
CA LYS A 377 -19.88 4.10 -7.83
C LYS A 377 -20.07 4.07 -9.35
N ALA A 378 -19.29 3.28 -10.05
CA ALA A 378 -19.45 3.05 -11.48
C ALA A 378 -18.83 1.72 -11.91
N ASN A 379 -19.37 1.14 -12.96
CA ASN A 379 -18.88 -0.09 -13.58
C ASN A 379 -19.01 -0.04 -15.10
N THR A 380 -18.20 -0.82 -15.78
CA THR A 380 -18.41 -1.20 -17.19
C THR A 380 -19.47 -2.30 -17.27
N ASP A 381 -20.04 -2.54 -18.43
CA ASP A 381 -21.08 -3.58 -18.61
C ASP A 381 -20.59 -4.98 -18.27
N TYR A 382 -19.27 -5.20 -18.34
CA TYR A 382 -18.62 -6.47 -18.07
C TYR A 382 -17.40 -6.28 -17.17
N ILE A 383 -17.09 -7.31 -16.39
CA ILE A 383 -15.82 -7.47 -15.66
C ILE A 383 -15.06 -8.66 -16.22
N TYR A 384 -13.78 -8.75 -15.90
CA TYR A 384 -12.90 -9.82 -16.36
C TYR A 384 -12.06 -10.35 -15.20
N SER A 385 -11.76 -11.64 -15.22
CA SER A 385 -10.74 -12.25 -14.37
C SER A 385 -9.76 -13.05 -15.21
N ASN A 386 -8.47 -12.71 -15.08
CA ASN A 386 -7.38 -13.43 -15.74
C ASN A 386 -7.27 -14.88 -15.23
N LYS A 387 -7.41 -15.09 -13.93
CA LYS A 387 -7.33 -16.42 -13.35
C LYS A 387 -8.56 -17.27 -13.65
N GLY A 388 -9.74 -16.66 -13.66
CA GLY A 388 -11.00 -17.32 -14.04
C GLY A 388 -11.13 -17.55 -15.54
N ASP A 389 -10.29 -16.87 -16.36
CA ASP A 389 -10.44 -16.75 -17.82
C ASP A 389 -11.90 -16.50 -18.21
N CYS A 390 -12.51 -15.54 -17.51
CA CYS A 390 -13.94 -15.29 -17.54
C CYS A 390 -14.26 -13.82 -17.74
N ILE A 391 -15.15 -13.54 -18.70
CA ILE A 391 -15.82 -12.25 -18.85
C ILE A 391 -17.23 -12.44 -18.31
N LEU A 392 -17.62 -11.63 -17.33
CA LEU A 392 -18.91 -11.71 -16.69
C LEU A 392 -19.66 -10.39 -16.79
N LYS A 393 -20.95 -10.46 -17.13
CA LYS A 393 -21.83 -9.30 -17.19
C LYS A 393 -22.16 -8.82 -15.78
N VAL A 394 -22.20 -7.52 -15.59
CA VAL A 394 -22.62 -6.86 -14.36
C VAL A 394 -24.05 -6.35 -14.54
N ASP A 395 -25.01 -7.06 -13.99
CA ASP A 395 -26.43 -6.70 -14.05
C ASP A 395 -26.85 -5.88 -12.80
N GLU A 396 -26.21 -6.14 -11.64
CA GLU A 396 -26.44 -5.43 -10.38
C GLU A 396 -25.12 -4.92 -9.82
N PHE A 397 -25.09 -3.69 -9.32
CA PHE A 397 -23.87 -3.07 -8.81
C PHE A 397 -24.12 -2.08 -7.69
N SER A 398 -23.78 -2.46 -6.47
CA SER A 398 -23.83 -1.58 -5.30
C SER A 398 -22.53 -0.81 -5.05
N GLY A 399 -21.44 -1.15 -5.75
CA GLY A 399 -20.11 -0.56 -5.59
C GLY A 399 -19.31 -1.12 -4.41
N LEU A 400 -19.84 -2.11 -3.72
CA LEU A 400 -19.22 -2.78 -2.58
C LEU A 400 -19.53 -4.28 -2.63
N THR A 401 -18.58 -5.12 -2.30
CA THR A 401 -18.80 -6.57 -2.19
C THR A 401 -18.91 -7.03 -0.74
N ILE A 402 -19.44 -8.23 -0.58
CA ILE A 402 -19.55 -8.96 0.68
C ILE A 402 -19.20 -10.43 0.45
N SER A 403 -18.66 -11.09 1.48
CA SER A 403 -18.30 -12.52 1.39
C SER A 403 -19.10 -13.40 2.35
N ASP A 404 -20.07 -12.84 3.08
CA ASP A 404 -20.90 -13.61 4.03
C ASP A 404 -21.55 -14.85 3.39
N PRO A 405 -22.13 -14.79 2.16
CA PRO A 405 -22.76 -15.96 1.55
C PRO A 405 -21.76 -16.96 0.93
N SER A 406 -20.46 -16.65 0.90
CA SER A 406 -19.47 -17.51 0.25
C SER A 406 -19.33 -18.87 0.95
N ILE A 407 -19.41 -19.94 0.14
CA ILE A 407 -19.12 -21.32 0.55
C ILE A 407 -17.74 -21.81 0.08
N ASN A 408 -16.92 -20.90 -0.44
CA ASN A 408 -15.56 -21.22 -0.85
C ASN A 408 -14.73 -21.71 0.34
N GLU A 409 -14.14 -22.91 0.23
CA GLU A 409 -13.39 -23.56 1.32
C GLU A 409 -12.32 -22.67 1.97
N ARG A 410 -11.81 -21.71 1.21
CA ARG A 410 -10.78 -20.80 1.65
C ARG A 410 -11.35 -19.58 2.38
N ALA A 411 -12.59 -19.23 2.14
CA ALA A 411 -13.29 -18.09 2.74
C ALA A 411 -14.09 -18.48 3.99
N VAL A 412 -14.69 -19.66 4.02
CA VAL A 412 -15.64 -20.10 5.05
C VAL A 412 -15.12 -19.94 6.47
N ASP A 413 -13.93 -20.46 6.77
CA ASP A 413 -13.34 -20.33 8.11
C ASP A 413 -12.75 -18.94 8.35
N ALA A 414 -12.21 -18.31 7.31
CA ALA A 414 -11.52 -17.05 7.41
C ALA A 414 -12.49 -15.87 7.59
N LYS A 415 -13.67 -15.88 6.93
CA LYS A 415 -14.69 -14.83 7.07
C LYS A 415 -15.15 -14.67 8.51
N GLN A 416 -15.30 -15.77 9.26
CA GLN A 416 -15.71 -15.78 10.66
C GLN A 416 -14.67 -15.09 11.59
N GLN A 417 -13.43 -14.92 11.14
CA GLN A 417 -12.39 -14.23 11.90
C GLN A 417 -12.33 -12.73 11.60
N THR A 418 -13.03 -12.25 10.57
CA THR A 418 -13.08 -10.82 10.24
C THR A 418 -13.78 -10.02 11.34
N ALA A 419 -13.43 -8.75 11.46
CA ALA A 419 -14.11 -7.85 12.38
C ALA A 419 -15.56 -7.58 11.92
N TRP A 420 -15.78 -7.55 10.60
CA TRP A 420 -17.12 -7.46 10.01
C TRP A 420 -18.04 -8.60 10.46
N TRP A 421 -17.62 -9.87 10.26
CA TRP A 421 -18.42 -11.02 10.66
C TRP A 421 -18.80 -10.98 12.14
N LYS A 422 -17.82 -10.72 13.02
CA LYS A 422 -18.06 -10.61 14.49
C LYS A 422 -18.99 -9.47 14.87
N ALA A 423 -19.10 -8.45 14.01
CA ALA A 423 -20.00 -7.32 14.23
C ALA A 423 -21.41 -7.62 13.74
N THR A 424 -21.60 -8.55 12.80
CA THR A 424 -22.87 -8.80 12.12
C THR A 424 -23.51 -10.14 12.46
N HIS A 425 -22.77 -11.07 13.08
CA HIS A 425 -23.21 -12.38 13.55
C HIS A 425 -22.95 -12.55 15.03
#